data_35586cf9e26e41c85dd75a4f6decadaf
#
_entry.id   35586cf9e26e41c85dd75a4f6decadaf
#
_cell.length_a   1.000
_cell.length_b   1.000
_cell.length_c   1.000
_cell.angle_alpha   90.00
_cell.angle_beta   90.00
_cell.angle_gamma   90.00
#
_symmetry.space_group_name_H-M   'P 1'
#
loop_
_entity.id
_entity.type
_entity.pdbx_description
1 polymer ?
#
loop_
_entity_poly.entity_id
_entity_poly.type
_entity_poly.pdbx_seq_one_letter_code
_entity_poly.pdbx_strand_id
1 'polypeptide(L)'
;MELLTYLSSLSIPNLFSRMPAAAAQGIIWGIMALGVYITFRLLNVSDLTVDGSFATGGAVTVMLLLQGLPAWAALLLAVAVGILTGLCTGLLHTKFGIPAILAGILTQFALYSINLRIMGKANQTASIKNFGMFWETNGKGFLMSSLYVPQALIAGLLLAAALVALLY
;
A
#
# COMPACT_ATOMS: atom_id res chain seq x y z
N MET A 1 -14.53 -6.44 34.15
CA MET A 1 -15.16 -5.13 33.89
C MET A 1 -14.77 -4.54 32.54
N GLU A 2 -13.54 -4.69 32.08
CA GLU A 2 -13.07 -4.13 30.79
C GLU A 2 -13.78 -4.74 29.56
N LEU A 3 -14.11 -6.03 29.59
CA LEU A 3 -14.77 -6.73 28.47
C LEU A 3 -16.19 -6.20 28.22
N LEU A 4 -16.94 -5.85 29.26
CA LEU A 4 -18.27 -5.26 29.17
C LEU A 4 -18.21 -3.82 28.62
N THR A 5 -17.19 -3.06 28.98
CA THR A 5 -16.95 -1.72 28.43
C THR A 5 -16.56 -1.78 26.97
N TYR A 6 -15.78 -2.79 26.56
CA TYR A 6 -15.45 -3.04 25.15
C TYR A 6 -16.69 -3.44 24.34
N LEU A 7 -17.55 -4.31 24.88
CA LEU A 7 -18.77 -4.73 24.21
C LEU A 7 -19.82 -3.61 24.11
N SER A 8 -19.87 -2.70 25.09
CA SER A 8 -20.75 -1.53 25.04
C SER A 8 -20.27 -0.46 24.06
N SER A 9 -18.97 -0.41 23.75
CA SER A 9 -18.40 0.48 22.73
C SER A 9 -18.62 -0.02 21.28
N LEU A 10 -19.00 -1.29 21.12
CA LEU A 10 -19.41 -1.90 19.84
C LEU A 10 -20.87 -1.53 19.51
N SER A 11 -21.15 -0.23 19.46
CA SER A 11 -22.45 0.23 18.99
C SER A 11 -22.52 0.12 17.46
N ILE A 12 -23.64 -0.43 16.97
CA ILE A 12 -23.94 -0.55 15.52
C ILE A 12 -23.67 0.76 14.75
N PRO A 13 -24.02 1.96 15.26
CA PRO A 13 -23.69 3.23 14.61
C PRO A 13 -22.19 3.48 14.43
N ASN A 14 -21.35 3.09 15.41
CA ASN A 14 -19.91 3.23 15.33
C ASN A 14 -19.28 2.29 14.29
N LEU A 15 -19.91 1.14 14.05
CA LEU A 15 -19.50 0.19 13.03
C LEU A 15 -19.72 0.79 11.63
N PHE A 16 -20.89 1.37 11.38
CA PHE A 16 -21.21 2.03 10.11
C PHE A 16 -20.32 3.24 9.83
N SER A 17 -19.95 4.02 10.84
CA SER A 17 -19.08 5.18 10.67
C SER A 17 -17.64 4.79 10.29
N ARG A 18 -17.20 3.57 10.60
CA ARG A 18 -15.85 3.07 10.26
C ARG A 18 -15.80 2.27 8.94
N MET A 19 -16.94 1.90 8.36
CA MET A 19 -17.01 1.17 7.09
C MET A 19 -16.29 1.86 5.93
N PRO A 20 -16.40 3.18 5.71
CA PRO A 20 -15.71 3.84 4.62
C PRO A 20 -14.17 3.73 4.72
N ALA A 21 -13.63 3.82 5.93
CA ALA A 21 -12.19 3.65 6.16
C ALA A 21 -11.73 2.22 5.88
N ALA A 22 -12.52 1.22 6.32
CA ALA A 22 -12.24 -0.19 6.04
C ALA A 22 -12.33 -0.51 4.55
N ALA A 23 -13.29 0.07 3.83
CA ALA A 23 -13.43 -0.08 2.39
C ALA A 23 -12.22 0.54 1.64
N ALA A 24 -11.75 1.72 2.05
CA ALA A 24 -10.56 2.35 1.48
C ALA A 24 -9.31 1.46 1.67
N GLN A 25 -9.13 0.90 2.85
CA GLN A 25 -8.04 -0.03 3.13
C GLN A 25 -8.17 -1.31 2.31
N GLY A 26 -9.39 -1.85 2.14
CA GLY A 26 -9.65 -3.00 1.29
C GLY A 26 -9.29 -2.77 -0.18
N ILE A 27 -9.51 -1.57 -0.72
CA ILE A 27 -9.11 -1.20 -2.09
C ILE A 27 -7.60 -1.17 -2.24
N ILE A 28 -6.86 -0.64 -1.26
CA ILE A 28 -5.39 -0.63 -1.27
C ILE A 28 -4.85 -2.07 -1.32
N TRP A 29 -5.38 -2.97 -0.51
CA TRP A 29 -5.04 -4.39 -0.56
C TRP A 29 -5.48 -5.06 -1.87
N GLY A 30 -6.60 -4.61 -2.44
CA GLY A 30 -7.08 -5.05 -3.76
C GLY A 30 -6.10 -4.71 -4.89
N ILE A 31 -5.48 -3.53 -4.86
CA ILE A 31 -4.44 -3.13 -5.84
C ILE A 31 -3.23 -4.06 -5.71
N MET A 32 -2.81 -4.41 -4.50
CA MET A 32 -1.74 -5.37 -4.28
C MET A 32 -2.10 -6.76 -4.83
N ALA A 33 -3.32 -7.23 -4.60
CA ALA A 33 -3.82 -8.49 -5.13
C ALA A 33 -3.86 -8.51 -6.67
N LEU A 34 -4.19 -7.38 -7.31
CA LEU A 34 -4.09 -7.22 -8.77
C LEU A 34 -2.65 -7.36 -9.25
N GLY A 35 -1.67 -6.83 -8.53
CA GLY A 35 -0.24 -7.03 -8.82
C GLY A 35 0.13 -8.52 -8.85
N VAL A 36 -0.29 -9.28 -7.84
CA VAL A 36 -0.07 -10.74 -7.79
C VAL A 36 -0.79 -11.45 -8.94
N TYR A 37 -2.02 -11.04 -9.25
CA TYR A 37 -2.79 -11.61 -10.37
C TYR A 37 -2.09 -11.39 -11.73
N ILE A 38 -1.54 -10.20 -11.96
CA ILE A 38 -0.82 -9.87 -13.20
C ILE A 38 0.41 -10.77 -13.34
N THR A 39 1.23 -10.89 -12.30
CA THR A 39 2.42 -11.76 -12.33
C THR A 39 2.05 -13.22 -12.55
N PHE A 40 1.01 -13.70 -11.89
CA PHE A 40 0.51 -15.07 -12.09
C PHE A 40 -0.01 -15.29 -13.51
N ARG A 41 -0.76 -14.33 -14.06
CA ARG A 41 -1.34 -14.44 -15.42
C ARG A 41 -0.28 -14.38 -16.53
N LEU A 42 0.74 -13.54 -16.37
CA LEU A 42 1.77 -13.33 -17.39
C LEU A 42 2.93 -14.33 -17.26
N LEU A 43 3.38 -14.61 -16.04
CA LEU A 43 4.57 -15.44 -15.79
C LEU A 43 4.23 -16.87 -15.39
N ASN A 44 2.95 -17.17 -15.15
CA ASN A 44 2.46 -18.46 -14.65
C ASN A 44 3.14 -18.90 -13.33
N VAL A 45 3.61 -17.92 -12.56
CA VAL A 45 4.27 -18.11 -11.27
C VAL A 45 3.71 -17.11 -10.27
N SER A 46 3.40 -17.57 -9.05
CA SER A 46 3.00 -16.67 -7.98
C SER A 46 4.22 -15.91 -7.44
N ASP A 47 4.27 -14.61 -7.72
CA ASP A 47 5.33 -13.76 -7.17
C ASP A 47 4.92 -13.23 -5.79
N LEU A 48 5.58 -13.73 -4.76
CA LEU A 48 5.37 -13.33 -3.37
C LEU A 48 6.16 -12.05 -3.00
N THR A 49 6.97 -11.52 -3.91
CA THR A 49 7.73 -10.27 -3.69
C THR A 49 6.80 -9.06 -3.63
N VAL A 50 5.61 -9.14 -4.23
CA VAL A 50 4.66 -8.01 -4.33
C VAL A 50 4.34 -7.42 -2.97
N ASP A 51 4.11 -8.25 -1.94
CA ASP A 51 3.85 -7.80 -0.57
C ASP A 51 5.05 -7.02 0.00
N GLY A 52 6.26 -7.55 -0.13
CA GLY A 52 7.50 -6.90 0.31
C GLY A 52 7.78 -5.60 -0.43
N SER A 53 7.61 -5.57 -1.75
CA SER A 53 7.86 -4.37 -2.57
C SER A 53 6.83 -3.28 -2.29
N PHE A 54 5.56 -3.63 -2.07
CA PHE A 54 4.51 -2.71 -1.66
C PHE A 54 4.82 -2.05 -0.31
N ALA A 55 5.19 -2.86 0.70
CA ALA A 55 5.58 -2.37 2.02
C ALA A 55 6.81 -1.47 1.95
N THR A 56 7.80 -1.81 1.11
CA THR A 56 9.03 -1.01 0.91
C THR A 56 8.71 0.31 0.23
N GLY A 57 7.88 0.31 -0.80
CA GLY A 57 7.41 1.53 -1.45
C GLY A 57 6.71 2.48 -0.45
N GLY A 58 5.84 1.94 0.41
CA GLY A 58 5.20 2.69 1.48
C GLY A 58 6.20 3.25 2.50
N ALA A 59 7.15 2.44 2.97
CA ALA A 59 8.18 2.84 3.91
C ALA A 59 9.03 4.00 3.37
N VAL A 60 9.50 3.87 2.13
CA VAL A 60 10.30 4.91 1.45
C VAL A 60 9.49 6.19 1.28
N THR A 61 8.23 6.09 0.82
CA THR A 61 7.36 7.26 0.66
C THR A 61 7.17 8.01 1.97
N VAL A 62 6.83 7.30 3.05
CA VAL A 62 6.61 7.91 4.37
C VAL A 62 7.87 8.60 4.88
N MET A 63 9.03 7.96 4.76
CA MET A 63 10.29 8.52 5.24
C MET A 63 10.71 9.76 4.44
N LEU A 64 10.53 9.76 3.12
CA LEU A 64 10.83 10.91 2.28
C LEU A 64 9.90 12.09 2.55
N LEU A 65 8.62 11.83 2.78
CA LEU A 65 7.66 12.84 3.20
C LEU A 65 8.03 13.45 4.54
N LEU A 66 8.46 12.64 5.52
CA LEU A 66 8.93 13.13 6.82
C LEU A 66 10.20 13.99 6.71
N GLN A 67 11.02 13.78 5.69
CA GLN A 67 12.19 14.61 5.36
C GLN A 67 11.82 15.90 4.61
N GLY A 68 10.55 16.11 4.31
CA GLY A 68 10.05 17.33 3.64
C GLY A 68 10.11 17.29 2.12
N LEU A 69 10.32 16.12 1.50
CA LEU A 69 10.24 16.02 0.05
C LEU A 69 8.79 16.15 -0.42
N PRO A 70 8.57 16.74 -1.61
CA PRO A 70 7.23 16.84 -2.18
C PRO A 70 6.68 15.45 -2.52
N ALA A 71 5.36 15.27 -2.38
CA ALA A 71 4.69 13.98 -2.53
C ALA A 71 4.94 13.30 -3.89
N TRP A 72 5.02 14.09 -4.98
CA TRP A 72 5.29 13.55 -6.31
C TRP A 72 6.70 12.94 -6.43
N ALA A 73 7.71 13.56 -5.80
CA ALA A 73 9.09 13.05 -5.81
C ALA A 73 9.20 11.77 -4.95
N ALA A 74 8.54 11.74 -3.79
CA ALA A 74 8.47 10.55 -2.95
C ALA A 74 7.81 9.38 -3.69
N LEU A 75 6.75 9.64 -4.46
CA LEU A 75 6.07 8.64 -5.26
C LEU A 75 6.96 8.08 -6.38
N LEU A 76 7.67 8.94 -7.11
CA LEU A 76 8.60 8.52 -8.16
C LEU A 76 9.73 7.64 -7.60
N LEU A 77 10.28 8.01 -6.43
CA LEU A 77 11.29 7.21 -5.77
C LEU A 77 10.74 5.87 -5.28
N ALA A 78 9.50 5.82 -4.79
CA ALA A 78 8.85 4.57 -4.41
C ALA A 78 8.67 3.63 -5.61
N VAL A 79 8.30 4.16 -6.79
CA VAL A 79 8.23 3.38 -8.03
C VAL A 79 9.61 2.84 -8.42
N ALA A 80 10.65 3.67 -8.36
CA ALA A 80 12.02 3.23 -8.66
C ALA A 80 12.46 2.10 -7.71
N VAL A 81 12.16 2.19 -6.43
CA VAL A 81 12.44 1.13 -5.45
C VAL A 81 11.65 -0.13 -5.77
N GLY A 82 10.37 -0.02 -6.16
CA GLY A 82 9.56 -1.16 -6.61
C GLY A 82 10.18 -1.88 -7.81
N ILE A 83 10.69 -1.12 -8.80
CA ILE A 83 11.40 -1.70 -9.95
C ILE A 83 12.68 -2.44 -9.51
N LEU A 84 13.46 -1.84 -8.61
CA LEU A 84 14.69 -2.46 -8.10
C LEU A 84 14.41 -3.75 -7.34
N THR A 85 13.34 -3.81 -6.55
CA THR A 85 12.95 -5.02 -5.82
C THR A 85 12.53 -6.15 -6.76
N GLY A 86 11.73 -5.82 -7.78
CA GLY A 86 11.34 -6.78 -8.82
C GLY A 86 12.53 -7.29 -9.63
N LEU A 87 13.47 -6.40 -9.97
CA LEU A 87 14.70 -6.76 -10.66
C LEU A 87 15.58 -7.69 -9.82
N CYS A 88 15.66 -7.45 -8.51
CA CYS A 88 16.39 -8.32 -7.59
C CYS A 88 15.80 -9.76 -7.59
N THR A 89 14.49 -9.90 -7.47
CA THR A 89 13.81 -11.20 -7.53
C THR A 89 13.99 -11.88 -8.89
N GLY A 90 13.87 -11.10 -9.97
CA GLY A 90 14.08 -11.58 -11.33
C GLY A 90 15.52 -12.11 -11.55
N LEU A 91 16.52 -11.43 -11.02
CA LEU A 91 17.91 -11.89 -11.08
C LEU A 91 18.15 -13.17 -10.28
N LEU A 92 17.57 -13.28 -9.09
CA LEU A 92 17.64 -14.48 -8.27
C LEU A 92 17.05 -15.69 -9.02
N HIS A 93 15.93 -15.49 -9.70
CA HIS A 93 15.29 -16.55 -10.46
C HIS A 93 16.06 -16.90 -11.72
N THR A 94 16.40 -15.91 -12.56
CA THR A 94 16.94 -16.15 -13.90
C THR A 94 18.43 -16.45 -13.90
N LYS A 95 19.23 -15.74 -13.10
CA LYS A 95 20.69 -15.87 -13.11
C LYS A 95 21.20 -16.91 -12.12
N PHE A 96 20.57 -17.02 -10.96
CA PHE A 96 20.96 -17.98 -9.93
C PHE A 96 20.17 -19.30 -10.00
N GLY A 97 19.16 -19.40 -10.87
CA GLY A 97 18.37 -20.62 -11.04
C GLY A 97 17.48 -20.97 -9.84
N ILE A 98 17.23 -20.02 -8.93
CA ILE A 98 16.40 -20.24 -7.75
C ILE A 98 14.94 -20.35 -8.19
N PRO A 99 14.14 -21.33 -7.70
CA PRO A 99 12.72 -21.39 -7.99
C PRO A 99 12.04 -20.05 -7.68
N ALA A 100 11.15 -19.59 -8.57
CA ALA A 100 10.59 -18.23 -8.49
C ALA A 100 9.87 -17.95 -7.16
N ILE A 101 9.14 -18.92 -6.62
CA ILE A 101 8.48 -18.82 -5.31
C ILE A 101 9.53 -18.59 -4.20
N LEU A 102 10.62 -19.32 -4.23
CA LEU A 102 11.68 -19.19 -3.23
C LEU A 102 12.43 -17.86 -3.37
N ALA A 103 12.70 -17.43 -4.60
CA ALA A 103 13.30 -16.13 -4.88
C ALA A 103 12.43 -14.97 -4.33
N GLY A 104 11.09 -15.06 -4.52
CA GLY A 104 10.14 -14.11 -3.97
C GLY A 104 10.17 -14.06 -2.43
N ILE A 105 10.14 -15.22 -1.78
CA ILE A 105 10.21 -15.32 -0.32
C ILE A 105 11.52 -14.73 0.23
N LEU A 106 12.65 -15.04 -0.38
CA LEU A 106 13.97 -14.52 0.02
C LEU A 106 14.01 -13.00 -0.08
N THR A 107 13.53 -12.45 -1.21
CA THR A 107 13.47 -11.00 -1.41
C THR A 107 12.53 -10.34 -0.39
N GLN A 108 11.37 -10.94 -0.11
CA GLN A 108 10.42 -10.42 0.87
C GLN A 108 11.03 -10.33 2.28
N PHE A 109 11.74 -11.35 2.74
CA PHE A 109 12.42 -11.32 4.04
C PHE A 109 13.55 -10.29 4.09
N ALA A 110 14.33 -10.16 3.00
CA ALA A 110 15.35 -9.14 2.89
C ALA A 110 14.74 -7.73 2.96
N LEU A 111 13.65 -7.50 2.22
CA LEU A 111 12.92 -6.23 2.22
C LEU A 111 12.32 -5.90 3.59
N TYR A 112 11.80 -6.88 4.31
CA TYR A 112 11.31 -6.69 5.66
C TYR A 112 12.40 -6.12 6.58
N SER A 113 13.61 -6.71 6.55
CA SER A 113 14.75 -6.24 7.32
C SER A 113 15.20 -4.84 6.91
N ILE A 114 15.20 -4.55 5.61
CA ILE A 114 15.52 -3.23 5.06
C ILE A 114 14.50 -2.19 5.51
N ASN A 115 13.21 -2.52 5.47
CA ASN A 115 12.14 -1.62 5.89
C ASN A 115 12.24 -1.22 7.36
N LEU A 116 12.54 -2.18 8.24
CA LEU A 116 12.78 -1.88 9.66
C LEU A 116 13.94 -0.92 9.84
N ARG A 117 14.99 -1.06 9.03
CA ARG A 117 16.16 -0.19 9.08
C ARG A 117 15.89 1.21 8.52
N ILE A 118 15.11 1.32 7.44
CA ILE A 118 14.70 2.60 6.85
C ILE A 118 13.79 3.36 7.81
N MET A 119 12.80 2.69 8.39
CA MET A 119 11.82 3.33 9.29
C MET A 119 12.35 3.53 10.71
N GLY A 120 13.39 2.82 11.11
CA GLY A 120 13.95 2.85 12.48
C GLY A 120 13.02 2.27 13.56
N LYS A 121 11.79 1.92 13.22
CA LYS A 121 10.77 1.31 14.10
C LYS A 121 9.75 0.53 13.27
N ALA A 122 9.05 -0.38 13.93
CA ALA A 122 8.09 -1.27 13.25
C ALA A 122 6.89 -0.53 12.64
N ASN A 123 6.52 0.61 13.19
CA ASN A 123 5.38 1.41 12.74
C ASN A 123 5.74 2.90 12.70
N GLN A 124 5.52 3.55 11.55
CA GLN A 124 5.75 4.98 11.38
C GLN A 124 4.44 5.67 11.04
N THR A 125 4.09 6.69 11.83
CA THR A 125 2.93 7.51 11.57
C THR A 125 3.35 8.82 10.92
N ALA A 126 2.78 9.12 9.75
CA ALA A 126 2.95 10.42 9.10
C ALA A 126 1.63 11.21 9.25
N SER A 127 1.72 12.43 9.79
CA SER A 127 0.55 13.31 9.87
C SER A 127 0.32 13.98 8.51
N ILE A 128 -0.82 13.71 7.92
CA ILE A 128 -1.23 14.23 6.60
C ILE A 128 -1.32 15.77 6.59
N LYS A 129 -1.50 16.41 7.75
CA LYS A 129 -1.64 17.86 7.88
C LYS A 129 -0.40 18.66 7.46
N ASN A 130 0.77 18.05 7.44
CA ASN A 130 2.04 18.72 7.16
C ASN A 130 2.53 18.51 5.72
N PHE A 131 1.82 17.73 4.94
CA PHE A 131 2.23 17.40 3.57
C PHE A 131 1.20 17.97 2.60
N GLY A 132 1.61 18.90 1.74
CA GLY A 132 0.83 19.33 0.59
C GLY A 132 0.57 18.10 -0.31
N MET A 133 -0.56 17.46 -0.11
CA MET A 133 -1.00 16.37 -0.98
C MET A 133 -1.49 16.95 -2.30
N PHE A 134 -1.47 16.14 -3.36
CA PHE A 134 -2.01 16.48 -4.69
C PHE A 134 -3.43 17.05 -4.65
N TRP A 135 -4.12 16.90 -3.53
CA TRP A 135 -5.45 17.42 -3.28
C TRP A 135 -5.52 18.02 -1.86
N GLU A 136 -5.39 19.34 -1.76
CA GLU A 136 -5.83 20.06 -0.57
C GLU A 136 -7.34 19.97 -0.48
N THR A 137 -7.86 19.05 0.28
CA THR A 137 -9.25 19.11 0.70
C THR A 137 -9.33 19.71 2.08
N ASN A 138 -9.88 20.90 2.15
CA ASN A 138 -10.32 21.58 3.36
C ASN A 138 -11.38 20.77 4.14
N GLY A 139 -11.11 19.52 4.47
CA GLY A 139 -11.96 18.69 5.33
C GLY A 139 -13.40 18.44 4.84
N LYS A 140 -13.73 18.86 3.63
CA LYS A 140 -15.07 18.65 3.03
C LYS A 140 -14.96 17.60 1.95
N GLY A 141 -15.49 16.39 2.22
CA GLY A 141 -15.60 15.34 1.22
C GLY A 141 -16.35 15.81 -0.02
N PHE A 142 -15.91 15.37 -1.19
CA PHE A 142 -16.39 15.81 -2.52
C PHE A 142 -17.89 15.54 -2.77
N LEU A 143 -18.53 14.65 -2.06
CA LEU A 143 -19.95 14.32 -2.24
C LEU A 143 -20.66 14.16 -0.91
N MET A 144 -21.59 15.06 -0.63
CA MET A 144 -22.58 15.07 0.45
C MET A 144 -22.01 15.20 1.88
N SER A 145 -22.47 16.20 2.58
CA SER A 145 -22.09 16.59 3.94
C SER A 145 -22.39 15.55 5.04
N SER A 146 -22.93 14.39 4.71
CA SER A 146 -23.23 13.29 5.63
C SER A 146 -22.52 11.97 5.32
N LEU A 147 -21.92 11.80 4.13
CA LEU A 147 -21.13 10.62 3.76
C LEU A 147 -19.71 11.07 3.43
N TYR A 148 -18.84 10.96 4.42
CA TYR A 148 -17.42 11.16 4.26
C TYR A 148 -16.85 9.98 3.45
N VAL A 149 -16.79 10.10 2.13
CA VAL A 149 -16.08 9.15 1.28
C VAL A 149 -14.63 9.56 1.25
N PRO A 150 -13.69 8.80 1.84
CA PRO A 150 -12.28 9.16 1.82
C PRO A 150 -11.82 9.23 0.37
N GLN A 151 -11.12 10.31 0.01
CA GLN A 151 -10.57 10.52 -1.35
C GLN A 151 -9.65 9.39 -1.78
N ALA A 152 -8.97 8.76 -0.82
CA ALA A 152 -8.18 7.56 -1.03
C ALA A 152 -9.00 6.41 -1.66
N LEU A 153 -10.31 6.33 -1.36
CA LEU A 153 -11.21 5.33 -1.93
C LEU A 153 -11.46 5.60 -3.41
N ILE A 154 -11.71 6.86 -3.77
CA ILE A 154 -11.94 7.25 -5.17
C ILE A 154 -10.65 7.09 -5.98
N ALA A 155 -9.52 7.56 -5.48
CA ALA A 155 -8.22 7.44 -6.13
C ALA A 155 -7.83 5.95 -6.30
N GLY A 156 -8.02 5.13 -5.27
CA GLY A 156 -7.75 3.69 -5.32
C GLY A 156 -8.64 2.97 -6.33
N LEU A 157 -9.92 3.31 -6.38
CA LEU A 157 -10.87 2.70 -7.31
C LEU A 157 -10.59 3.09 -8.76
N LEU A 158 -10.22 4.35 -9.02
CA LEU A 158 -9.79 4.82 -10.34
C LEU A 158 -8.51 4.12 -10.78
N LEU A 159 -7.54 3.96 -9.89
CA LEU A 159 -6.27 3.28 -10.18
C LEU A 159 -6.50 1.79 -10.44
N ALA A 160 -7.33 1.12 -9.64
CA ALA A 160 -7.71 -0.27 -9.87
C ALA A 160 -8.44 -0.45 -11.21
N ALA A 161 -9.39 0.45 -11.54
CA ALA A 161 -10.11 0.42 -12.81
C ALA A 161 -9.17 0.65 -14.01
N ALA A 162 -8.20 1.59 -13.88
CA ALA A 162 -7.19 1.84 -14.91
C ALA A 162 -6.29 0.62 -15.13
N LEU A 163 -5.85 -0.05 -14.05
CA LEU A 163 -5.06 -1.28 -14.14
C LEU A 163 -5.85 -2.41 -14.80
N VAL A 164 -7.12 -2.60 -14.45
CA VAL A 164 -7.98 -3.61 -15.09
C VAL A 164 -8.18 -3.29 -16.56
N ALA A 165 -8.42 -2.02 -16.92
CA ALA A 165 -8.58 -1.60 -18.32
C ALA A 165 -7.30 -1.77 -19.15
N LEU A 166 -6.13 -1.71 -18.53
CA LEU A 166 -4.83 -1.91 -19.20
C LEU A 166 -4.54 -3.40 -19.43
N LEU A 167 -5.21 -4.28 -18.69
CA LEU A 167 -5.07 -5.74 -18.79
C LEU A 167 -6.03 -6.39 -19.78
N TYR A 168 -7.06 -5.68 -20.22
CA TYR A 168 -8.06 -6.14 -21.21
C TYR A 168 -7.83 -5.50 -22.56
#